data_0ba4362f24437c7f60039fe21c3a057c
#
_entry.id   0ba4362f24437c7f60039fe21c3a057c
#
_cell.length_a   1.000
_cell.length_b   1.000
_cell.length_c   1.000
_cell.angle_alpha   90.00
_cell.angle_beta   90.00
_cell.angle_gamma   90.00
#
_symmetry.space_group_name_H-M   'P 1'
#
loop_
_entity.id
_entity.type
_entity.pdbx_description
1 polymer ?
#
loop_
_entity_poly.entity_id
_entity_poly.type
_entity_poly.pdbx_seq_one_letter_code
_entity_poly.pdbx_strand_id
1 'polypeptide(L)'
;CLGQQNVDGKRIPYGYSNRTLPHYTKYDDSAEARGFIKNSFIKGQTPQEFFFHAMGGREGLIDTAVKTSETGYIQRKLMKSMEDLKACEDYSVRTSTDTIVQFVYGNDGMDATFVESQPLIITKLDTSEIIDQFGFEKDYPWNKYLNDESIDKLKSVKNYKKILEDNIKLIIDTNEYLITEVFNNKKENNIMYPIHFERLTQNICGLNRKSKSTISPIDIIEHNEKLKKKLFVTDNYKNNKILHVLIDIHLSPKLLIQKYRITEEEYKTLIDTITKQFYKSKISPGEMVGAVAAQSIGEPATQMTLNTFHFAGVSAKSNVTRGIPRL
;
A
#
# COMPACT_ATOMS: atom_id res chain seq x y z
N CYS A 1 15.36 9.99 -29.99
CA CYS A 1 15.25 8.69 -29.36
C CYS A 1 16.52 8.23 -28.64
N LEU A 2 17.70 8.45 -29.23
CA LEU A 2 18.97 8.01 -28.64
C LEU A 2 19.60 9.11 -27.75
N GLY A 3 19.60 10.35 -28.21
CA GLY A 3 20.04 11.51 -27.45
C GLY A 3 21.50 11.49 -27.01
N GLN A 4 21.79 12.03 -25.84
CA GLN A 4 23.12 12.12 -25.29
C GLN A 4 23.59 10.75 -24.76
N GLN A 5 24.73 10.27 -25.22
CA GLN A 5 25.42 9.10 -24.67
C GLN A 5 26.39 9.55 -23.57
N ASN A 6 26.34 8.84 -22.45
CA ASN A 6 27.18 9.13 -21.29
C ASN A 6 28.04 7.92 -20.94
N VAL A 7 29.22 8.19 -20.36
CA VAL A 7 30.12 7.22 -19.76
C VAL A 7 30.50 7.74 -18.37
N ASP A 8 30.43 6.91 -17.34
CA ASP A 8 30.61 7.29 -15.94
C ASP A 8 29.71 8.47 -15.50
N GLY A 9 28.49 8.54 -16.04
CA GLY A 9 27.54 9.61 -15.76
C GLY A 9 27.90 10.97 -16.33
N LYS A 10 28.93 11.06 -17.17
CA LYS A 10 29.41 12.28 -17.84
C LYS A 10 29.35 12.13 -19.35
N ARG A 11 29.44 13.26 -20.07
CA ARG A 11 29.61 13.24 -21.53
C ARG A 11 30.87 12.48 -21.91
N ILE A 12 30.91 11.95 -23.13
CA ILE A 12 32.06 11.15 -23.61
C ILE A 12 33.38 11.87 -23.33
N PRO A 13 34.33 11.19 -22.68
CA PRO A 13 35.63 11.79 -22.34
C PRO A 13 36.55 11.93 -23.56
N TYR A 14 37.54 12.80 -23.47
CA TYR A 14 38.62 12.90 -24.45
C TYR A 14 39.58 11.72 -24.31
N GLY A 15 39.29 10.60 -24.94
CA GLY A 15 40.10 9.36 -24.88
C GLY A 15 41.32 9.38 -25.79
N TYR A 16 41.32 10.23 -26.81
CA TYR A 16 42.47 10.47 -27.68
C TYR A 16 43.09 11.83 -27.37
N SER A 17 44.25 12.15 -27.95
CA SER A 17 44.96 13.45 -27.77
C SER A 17 44.03 14.67 -27.78
N ASN A 18 43.41 14.97 -26.64
CA ASN A 18 42.43 16.05 -26.41
C ASN A 18 41.22 16.07 -27.34
N ARG A 19 40.73 14.91 -27.78
CA ARG A 19 39.55 14.73 -28.60
C ARG A 19 38.86 13.38 -28.27
N THR A 20 37.58 13.28 -28.56
CA THR A 20 36.81 12.06 -28.31
C THR A 20 37.05 10.96 -29.32
N LEU A 21 37.21 11.34 -30.59
CA LEU A 21 37.55 10.48 -31.71
C LEU A 21 38.53 11.20 -32.66
N PRO A 22 39.29 10.46 -33.50
CA PRO A 22 40.18 11.06 -34.49
C PRO A 22 39.48 11.92 -35.53
N HIS A 23 38.17 11.76 -35.72
CA HIS A 23 37.32 12.51 -36.67
C HIS A 23 37.06 13.95 -36.25
N TYR A 24 37.23 14.28 -34.98
CA TYR A 24 36.96 15.59 -34.41
C TYR A 24 38.25 16.38 -34.18
N THR A 25 38.13 17.68 -34.15
CA THR A 25 39.24 18.57 -33.81
C THR A 25 39.60 18.50 -32.33
N LYS A 26 40.85 18.91 -31.98
CA LYS A 26 41.23 18.96 -30.56
C LYS A 26 40.38 19.98 -29.82
N TYR A 27 39.97 19.61 -28.57
CA TYR A 27 39.15 20.44 -27.71
C TYR A 27 37.73 20.75 -28.25
N ASP A 28 37.24 19.99 -29.21
CA ASP A 28 35.89 20.14 -29.72
C ASP A 28 34.88 19.69 -28.65
N ASP A 29 34.10 20.65 -28.16
CA ASP A 29 33.08 20.42 -27.13
C ASP A 29 31.66 20.48 -27.71
N SER A 30 31.51 20.41 -29.04
CA SER A 30 30.20 20.35 -29.71
C SER A 30 29.38 19.14 -29.25
N ALA A 31 28.07 19.22 -29.38
CA ALA A 31 27.19 18.14 -28.94
C ALA A 31 27.52 16.82 -29.63
N GLU A 32 27.75 16.86 -30.94
CA GLU A 32 28.09 15.65 -31.74
C GLU A 32 29.43 15.05 -31.34
N ALA A 33 30.45 15.88 -31.12
CA ALA A 33 31.78 15.45 -30.70
C ALA A 33 31.77 14.82 -29.29
N ARG A 34 30.85 15.23 -28.42
CA ARG A 34 30.73 14.78 -27.05
C ARG A 34 29.66 13.73 -26.80
N GLY A 35 29.19 13.07 -27.89
CA GLY A 35 28.34 11.86 -27.78
C GLY A 35 26.83 12.10 -27.93
N PHE A 36 26.40 13.25 -28.46
CA PHE A 36 24.99 13.46 -28.79
C PHE A 36 24.66 12.80 -30.13
N ILE A 37 23.66 11.91 -30.15
CA ILE A 37 23.16 11.21 -31.31
C ILE A 37 21.91 11.91 -31.82
N LYS A 38 22.01 12.56 -32.99
CA LYS A 38 20.87 13.25 -33.62
C LYS A 38 20.03 12.35 -34.52
N ASN A 39 20.61 11.26 -35.02
CA ASN A 39 19.95 10.36 -35.93
C ASN A 39 19.20 9.25 -35.19
N SER A 40 18.05 8.84 -35.74
CA SER A 40 17.30 7.69 -35.26
C SER A 40 17.82 6.36 -35.88
N PHE A 41 17.41 5.24 -35.34
CA PHE A 41 17.68 3.94 -35.97
C PHE A 41 17.07 3.82 -37.37
N ILE A 42 15.92 4.45 -37.63
CA ILE A 42 15.24 4.41 -38.95
C ILE A 42 16.05 5.18 -39.97
N LYS A 43 16.55 6.36 -39.59
CA LYS A 43 17.39 7.18 -40.47
C LYS A 43 18.78 6.60 -40.68
N GLY A 44 19.26 5.85 -39.73
CA GLY A 44 20.61 5.31 -39.65
C GLY A 44 21.58 6.24 -38.93
N GLN A 45 22.46 5.64 -38.13
CA GLN A 45 23.50 6.35 -37.38
C GLN A 45 24.76 6.53 -38.24
N THR A 46 25.50 7.61 -37.99
CA THR A 46 26.87 7.73 -38.50
C THR A 46 27.81 6.77 -37.76
N PRO A 47 28.99 6.40 -38.30
CA PRO A 47 29.96 5.56 -37.62
C PRO A 47 30.36 6.08 -36.24
N GLN A 48 30.51 7.42 -36.11
CA GLN A 48 30.85 8.07 -34.83
C GLN A 48 29.72 7.93 -33.80
N GLU A 49 28.48 8.17 -34.21
CA GLU A 49 27.28 8.02 -33.37
C GLU A 49 27.12 6.56 -32.90
N PHE A 50 27.33 5.62 -33.79
CA PHE A 50 27.30 4.19 -33.45
C PHE A 50 28.38 3.83 -32.42
N PHE A 51 29.59 4.35 -32.58
CA PHE A 51 30.68 4.07 -31.64
C PHE A 51 30.36 4.62 -30.25
N PHE A 52 29.85 5.84 -30.14
CA PHE A 52 29.43 6.41 -28.85
C PHE A 52 28.29 5.63 -28.22
N HIS A 53 27.34 5.20 -29.03
CA HIS A 53 26.24 4.34 -28.54
C HIS A 53 26.75 2.99 -28.03
N ALA A 54 27.70 2.39 -28.72
CA ALA A 54 28.34 1.15 -28.31
C ALA A 54 29.15 1.32 -26.99
N MET A 55 29.83 2.46 -26.80
CA MET A 55 30.53 2.77 -25.54
C MET A 55 29.56 2.85 -24.37
N GLY A 56 28.46 3.60 -24.50
CA GLY A 56 27.45 3.68 -23.44
C GLY A 56 26.76 2.35 -23.16
N GLY A 57 26.43 1.60 -24.21
CA GLY A 57 25.84 0.26 -24.07
C GLY A 57 26.76 -0.74 -23.39
N ARG A 58 28.07 -0.72 -23.68
CA ARG A 58 29.08 -1.57 -23.04
C ARG A 58 29.22 -1.30 -21.56
N GLU A 59 29.26 -0.03 -21.16
CA GLU A 59 29.26 0.35 -19.75
C GLU A 59 28.05 -0.28 -19.04
N GLY A 60 26.86 -0.23 -19.67
CA GLY A 60 25.66 -0.85 -19.15
C GLY A 60 25.77 -2.35 -18.92
N LEU A 61 26.34 -3.06 -19.86
CA LEU A 61 26.54 -4.50 -19.73
C LEU A 61 27.52 -4.87 -18.63
N ILE A 62 28.63 -4.14 -18.51
CA ILE A 62 29.63 -4.36 -17.47
C ILE A 62 29.04 -4.07 -16.10
N ASP A 63 28.35 -2.94 -15.95
CA ASP A 63 27.71 -2.52 -14.69
C ASP A 63 26.66 -3.54 -14.22
N THR A 64 25.86 -4.07 -15.15
CA THR A 64 24.91 -5.15 -14.85
C THR A 64 25.60 -6.39 -14.31
N ALA A 65 26.70 -6.81 -14.94
CA ALA A 65 27.43 -7.99 -14.51
C ALA A 65 28.05 -7.83 -13.10
N VAL A 66 28.64 -6.66 -12.81
CA VAL A 66 29.25 -6.36 -11.50
C VAL A 66 28.17 -6.28 -10.42
N LYS A 67 27.08 -5.54 -10.67
CA LYS A 67 25.98 -5.36 -9.72
C LYS A 67 25.24 -6.65 -9.39
N THR A 68 25.14 -7.58 -10.31
CA THR A 68 24.55 -8.89 -10.05
C THR A 68 25.31 -9.64 -8.97
N SER A 69 26.64 -9.62 -9.01
CA SER A 69 27.46 -10.24 -7.98
C SER A 69 27.29 -9.55 -6.60
N GLU A 70 27.31 -8.23 -6.57
CA GLU A 70 27.15 -7.46 -5.33
C GLU A 70 25.78 -7.69 -4.68
N THR A 71 24.70 -7.65 -5.46
CA THR A 71 23.36 -7.90 -4.95
C THR A 71 23.19 -9.31 -4.44
N GLY A 72 23.73 -10.31 -5.13
CA GLY A 72 23.73 -11.69 -4.66
C GLY A 72 24.45 -11.86 -3.32
N TYR A 73 25.58 -11.17 -3.14
CA TYR A 73 26.31 -11.19 -1.88
C TYR A 73 25.55 -10.52 -0.73
N ILE A 74 24.87 -9.39 -0.98
CA ILE A 74 24.02 -8.73 0.03
C ILE A 74 22.85 -9.63 0.40
N GLN A 75 22.16 -10.22 -0.59
CA GLN A 75 21.05 -11.14 -0.33
C GLN A 75 21.50 -12.32 0.53
N ARG A 76 22.68 -12.90 0.28
CA ARG A 76 23.25 -13.95 1.12
C ARG A 76 23.47 -13.50 2.55
N LYS A 77 24.02 -12.30 2.76
CA LYS A 77 24.23 -11.75 4.11
C LYS A 77 22.91 -11.57 4.86
N LEU A 78 21.91 -10.98 4.19
CA LEU A 78 20.58 -10.78 4.77
C LEU A 78 19.95 -12.14 5.13
N MET A 79 20.00 -13.11 4.23
CA MET A 79 19.49 -14.45 4.50
C MET A 79 20.16 -15.08 5.71
N LYS A 80 21.51 -15.06 5.77
CA LYS A 80 22.27 -15.65 6.88
C LYS A 80 22.05 -14.95 8.21
N SER A 81 21.77 -13.65 8.23
CA SER A 81 21.50 -12.91 9.47
C SER A 81 20.08 -13.11 10.00
N MET A 82 19.14 -13.56 9.17
CA MET A 82 17.72 -13.64 9.53
C MET A 82 17.13 -15.05 9.39
N GLU A 83 17.89 -16.05 8.94
CA GLU A 83 17.38 -17.38 8.63
C GLU A 83 16.78 -18.13 9.83
N ASP A 84 17.15 -17.77 11.04
CA ASP A 84 16.67 -18.42 12.27
C ASP A 84 15.45 -17.72 12.92
N LEU A 85 14.99 -16.60 12.31
CA LEU A 85 13.83 -15.87 12.82
C LEU A 85 12.53 -16.58 12.45
N LYS A 86 11.75 -16.96 13.46
CA LYS A 86 10.44 -17.61 13.27
C LYS A 86 9.34 -16.93 14.08
N ALA A 87 8.11 -16.98 13.59
CA ALA A 87 6.94 -16.60 14.34
C ALA A 87 6.57 -17.69 15.35
N CYS A 88 6.29 -17.30 16.59
CA CYS A 88 5.87 -18.21 17.66
C CYS A 88 4.34 -18.21 17.83
N GLU A 89 3.79 -19.07 18.68
CA GLU A 89 2.35 -19.19 18.94
C GLU A 89 1.75 -17.94 19.58
N ASP A 90 2.56 -17.15 20.31
CA ASP A 90 2.19 -15.87 20.90
C ASP A 90 2.26 -14.70 19.91
N TYR A 91 2.50 -14.98 18.60
CA TYR A 91 2.73 -14.02 17.52
C TYR A 91 4.00 -13.18 17.69
N SER A 92 4.88 -13.50 18.64
CA SER A 92 6.20 -12.91 18.75
C SER A 92 7.15 -13.50 17.69
N VAL A 93 8.15 -12.71 17.26
CA VAL A 93 9.24 -13.21 16.43
C VAL A 93 10.46 -13.47 17.30
N ARG A 94 11.00 -14.69 17.23
CA ARG A 94 12.14 -15.12 18.03
C ARG A 94 13.22 -15.77 17.19
N THR A 95 14.43 -15.69 17.72
CA THR A 95 15.60 -16.42 17.20
C THR A 95 15.56 -17.89 17.66
N SER A 96 16.49 -18.69 17.15
CA SER A 96 16.72 -20.07 17.60
C SER A 96 17.05 -20.20 19.10
N THR A 97 17.57 -19.13 19.71
CA THR A 97 17.91 -19.03 21.14
C THR A 97 16.79 -18.46 22.00
N ASP A 98 15.56 -18.38 21.47
CA ASP A 98 14.37 -17.79 22.13
C ASP A 98 14.49 -16.29 22.45
N THR A 99 15.46 -15.59 21.89
CA THR A 99 15.55 -14.15 22.04
C THR A 99 14.44 -13.47 21.24
N ILE A 100 13.65 -12.62 21.89
CA ILE A 100 12.54 -11.90 21.26
C ILE A 100 13.09 -10.75 20.41
N VAL A 101 12.82 -10.77 19.11
CA VAL A 101 13.16 -9.70 18.15
C VAL A 101 11.99 -8.74 17.97
N GLN A 102 10.77 -9.27 17.89
CA GLN A 102 9.54 -8.49 17.88
C GLN A 102 8.53 -9.09 18.82
N PHE A 103 7.83 -8.25 19.58
CA PHE A 103 6.76 -8.72 20.48
C PHE A 103 5.52 -9.21 19.74
N VAL A 104 5.20 -8.57 18.60
CA VAL A 104 4.15 -9.00 17.68
C VAL A 104 4.69 -8.82 16.25
N TYR A 105 4.58 -9.87 15.44
CA TYR A 105 5.01 -9.82 14.04
C TYR A 105 4.39 -8.63 13.30
N GLY A 106 5.21 -7.79 12.68
CA GLY A 106 4.75 -6.61 11.94
C GLY A 106 3.97 -5.57 12.76
N ASN A 107 3.97 -5.67 14.09
CA ASN A 107 3.14 -4.91 15.04
C ASN A 107 1.62 -5.13 14.92
N ASP A 108 1.16 -5.95 13.99
CA ASP A 108 -0.26 -6.26 13.77
C ASP A 108 -0.57 -7.76 13.79
N GLY A 109 0.44 -8.62 13.77
CA GLY A 109 0.31 -10.08 13.78
C GLY A 109 -0.30 -10.66 12.50
N MET A 110 -0.31 -9.90 11.41
CA MET A 110 -0.91 -10.31 10.13
C MET A 110 0.14 -10.85 9.17
N ASP A 111 -0.25 -11.86 8.41
CA ASP A 111 0.55 -12.42 7.34
C ASP A 111 0.55 -11.45 6.14
N ALA A 112 1.73 -11.02 5.73
CA ALA A 112 1.94 -10.08 4.64
C ALA A 112 1.38 -10.57 3.28
N THR A 113 1.22 -11.87 3.09
CA THR A 113 0.67 -12.46 1.85
C THR A 113 -0.80 -12.13 1.63
N PHE A 114 -1.56 -11.85 2.70
CA PHE A 114 -2.97 -11.46 2.62
C PHE A 114 -3.19 -9.95 2.56
N VAL A 115 -2.16 -9.14 2.81
CA VAL A 115 -2.29 -7.68 2.88
C VAL A 115 -2.50 -7.09 1.49
N GLU A 116 -3.58 -6.32 1.35
CA GLU A 116 -3.96 -5.63 0.12
C GLU A 116 -4.03 -4.11 0.34
N SER A 117 -3.73 -3.34 -0.72
CA SER A 117 -3.91 -1.90 -0.71
C SER A 117 -5.38 -1.55 -0.98
N GLN A 118 -5.99 -0.75 -0.12
CA GLN A 118 -7.35 -0.26 -0.30
C GLN A 118 -7.44 1.25 -0.07
N PRO A 119 -8.21 1.97 -0.92
CA PRO A 119 -8.35 3.41 -0.78
C PRO A 119 -9.32 3.77 0.34
N LEU A 120 -8.95 4.78 1.15
CA LEU A 120 -9.84 5.42 2.11
C LEU A 120 -10.32 6.76 1.56
N ILE A 121 -11.51 6.77 0.99
CA ILE A 121 -12.08 7.97 0.37
C ILE A 121 -12.36 9.04 1.42
N ILE A 122 -12.69 8.66 2.64
CA ILE A 122 -13.08 9.57 3.73
C ILE A 122 -12.02 10.65 4.02
N THR A 123 -10.75 10.36 3.83
CA THR A 123 -9.65 11.33 4.08
C THR A 123 -9.63 12.50 3.11
N LYS A 124 -10.39 12.42 2.01
CA LYS A 124 -10.53 13.49 1.01
C LYS A 124 -11.79 14.32 1.19
N LEU A 125 -12.68 13.88 2.07
CA LEU A 125 -13.98 14.50 2.30
C LEU A 125 -13.87 15.58 3.37
N ASP A 126 -14.58 16.68 3.16
CA ASP A 126 -14.77 17.70 4.17
C ASP A 126 -15.80 17.24 5.22
N THR A 127 -15.79 17.87 6.40
CA THR A 127 -16.70 17.51 7.50
C THR A 127 -18.19 17.56 7.09
N SER A 128 -18.57 18.50 6.24
CA SER A 128 -19.93 18.59 5.67
C SER A 128 -20.26 17.39 4.79
N GLU A 129 -19.35 16.97 3.94
CA GLU A 129 -19.52 15.81 3.06
C GLU A 129 -19.56 14.49 3.84
N ILE A 130 -18.80 14.40 4.94
CA ILE A 130 -18.87 13.25 5.87
C ILE A 130 -20.26 13.16 6.50
N ILE A 131 -20.80 14.28 6.98
CA ILE A 131 -22.16 14.31 7.54
C ILE A 131 -23.19 13.91 6.49
N ASP A 132 -23.05 14.37 5.25
CA ASP A 132 -23.97 14.02 4.15
C ASP A 132 -23.86 12.55 3.75
N GLN A 133 -22.69 11.94 3.77
CA GLN A 133 -22.50 10.55 3.37
C GLN A 133 -22.83 9.54 4.47
N PHE A 134 -22.48 9.85 5.73
CA PHE A 134 -22.58 8.90 6.84
C PHE A 134 -23.66 9.25 7.85
N GLY A 135 -24.08 10.53 7.91
CA GLY A 135 -25.08 11.02 8.84
C GLY A 135 -26.52 10.88 8.31
N PHE A 136 -27.47 10.75 9.23
CA PHE A 136 -28.89 10.78 8.90
C PHE A 136 -29.45 12.15 9.17
N GLU A 137 -30.19 12.72 8.21
CA GLU A 137 -30.91 13.98 8.38
C GLU A 137 -32.03 13.82 9.41
N LYS A 138 -32.49 14.94 9.97
CA LYS A 138 -33.58 14.94 10.98
C LYS A 138 -34.87 14.33 10.45
N ASP A 139 -35.16 14.55 9.15
CA ASP A 139 -36.37 14.07 8.45
C ASP A 139 -36.03 12.97 7.42
N TYR A 140 -35.08 12.11 7.79
CA TYR A 140 -34.66 11.03 6.88
C TYR A 140 -35.83 10.11 6.50
N PRO A 141 -36.04 9.82 5.21
CA PRO A 141 -37.18 9.04 4.70
C PRO A 141 -36.99 7.52 4.95
N TRP A 142 -37.13 7.10 6.19
CA TRP A 142 -36.93 5.71 6.61
C TRP A 142 -37.77 4.71 5.79
N ASN A 143 -39.02 5.04 5.46
CA ASN A 143 -39.95 4.18 4.71
C ASN A 143 -39.46 3.83 3.30
N LYS A 144 -38.52 4.64 2.75
CA LYS A 144 -37.91 4.37 1.43
C LYS A 144 -36.83 3.28 1.50
N TYR A 145 -36.19 3.11 2.64
CA TYR A 145 -34.98 2.30 2.77
C TYR A 145 -35.15 1.10 3.69
N LEU A 146 -36.01 1.20 4.72
CA LEU A 146 -36.22 0.17 5.73
C LEU A 146 -37.62 -0.44 5.61
N ASN A 147 -37.75 -1.69 6.08
CA ASN A 147 -39.05 -2.35 6.29
C ASN A 147 -39.74 -1.78 7.54
N ASP A 148 -41.05 -1.92 7.63
CA ASP A 148 -41.86 -1.38 8.72
C ASP A 148 -41.43 -1.96 10.08
N GLU A 149 -41.15 -3.25 10.16
CA GLU A 149 -40.65 -3.92 11.38
C GLU A 149 -39.31 -3.30 11.89
N SER A 150 -38.38 -2.95 10.98
CA SER A 150 -37.13 -2.33 11.32
C SER A 150 -37.27 -0.88 11.76
N ILE A 151 -38.30 -0.19 11.24
CA ILE A 151 -38.65 1.18 11.66
C ILE A 151 -39.25 1.15 13.08
N ASP A 152 -40.10 0.18 13.38
CA ASP A 152 -40.69 0.03 14.71
C ASP A 152 -39.61 -0.33 15.74
N LYS A 153 -38.68 -1.21 15.42
CA LYS A 153 -37.51 -1.49 16.24
C LYS A 153 -36.68 -0.21 16.50
N LEU A 154 -36.40 0.57 15.46
CA LEU A 154 -35.65 1.82 15.58
C LEU A 154 -36.35 2.80 16.53
N LYS A 155 -37.68 2.98 16.39
CA LYS A 155 -38.46 3.91 17.21
C LYS A 155 -38.66 3.44 18.67
N SER A 156 -38.59 2.14 18.91
CA SER A 156 -38.70 1.56 20.26
C SER A 156 -37.51 1.89 21.16
N VAL A 157 -36.33 2.17 20.57
CA VAL A 157 -35.13 2.50 21.34
C VAL A 157 -35.17 3.95 21.79
N LYS A 158 -35.14 4.15 23.11
CA LYS A 158 -35.03 5.51 23.68
C LYS A 158 -33.72 6.15 23.25
N ASN A 159 -33.81 7.42 22.80
CA ASN A 159 -32.63 8.20 22.38
C ASN A 159 -31.91 7.71 21.11
N TYR A 160 -32.58 6.98 20.22
CA TYR A 160 -31.97 6.53 18.96
C TYR A 160 -31.29 7.64 18.16
N LYS A 161 -31.85 8.85 18.15
CA LYS A 161 -31.26 10.02 17.47
C LYS A 161 -29.89 10.37 18.02
N LYS A 162 -29.74 10.36 19.36
CA LYS A 162 -28.47 10.63 20.00
C LYS A 162 -27.40 9.56 19.67
N ILE A 163 -27.80 8.30 19.64
CA ILE A 163 -26.89 7.20 19.26
C ILE A 163 -26.37 7.38 17.84
N LEU A 164 -27.24 7.79 16.91
CA LEU A 164 -26.85 8.06 15.53
C LEU A 164 -25.93 9.29 15.41
N GLU A 165 -26.21 10.37 16.17
CA GLU A 165 -25.35 11.55 16.24
C GLU A 165 -23.98 11.24 16.84
N ASP A 166 -23.92 10.43 17.88
CA ASP A 166 -22.65 10.02 18.51
C ASP A 166 -21.83 9.13 17.56
N ASN A 167 -22.47 8.28 16.75
CA ASN A 167 -21.80 7.52 15.71
C ASN A 167 -21.17 8.40 14.61
N ILE A 168 -21.85 9.47 14.20
CA ILE A 168 -21.29 10.42 13.23
C ILE A 168 -20.07 11.17 13.82
N LYS A 169 -20.16 11.61 15.07
CA LYS A 169 -19.04 12.24 15.77
C LYS A 169 -17.84 11.32 15.81
N LEU A 170 -18.05 10.04 16.13
CA LEU A 170 -16.98 9.03 16.13
C LEU A 170 -16.34 8.89 14.75
N ILE A 171 -17.10 8.94 13.65
CA ILE A 171 -16.56 8.89 12.29
C ILE A 171 -15.74 10.16 11.98
N ILE A 172 -16.18 11.33 12.41
CA ILE A 172 -15.44 12.59 12.22
C ILE A 172 -14.13 12.57 13.01
N ASP A 173 -14.16 12.18 14.30
CA ASP A 173 -12.97 12.05 15.13
C ASP A 173 -11.98 11.02 14.54
N THR A 174 -12.51 9.94 13.99
CA THR A 174 -11.75 8.91 13.30
C THR A 174 -11.07 9.46 12.05
N ASN A 175 -11.75 10.29 11.26
CA ASN A 175 -11.16 10.92 10.09
C ASN A 175 -10.04 11.90 10.47
N GLU A 176 -10.24 12.70 11.50
CA GLU A 176 -9.22 13.60 12.03
C GLU A 176 -7.99 12.83 12.52
N TYR A 177 -8.18 11.74 13.24
CA TYR A 177 -7.11 10.83 13.66
C TYR A 177 -6.34 10.27 12.46
N LEU A 178 -7.03 9.82 11.40
CA LEU A 178 -6.38 9.32 10.18
C LEU A 178 -5.52 10.38 9.51
N ILE A 179 -6.05 11.59 9.35
CA ILE A 179 -5.33 12.68 8.68
C ILE A 179 -4.10 13.11 9.49
N THR A 180 -4.24 13.27 10.80
CA THR A 180 -3.17 13.79 11.66
C THR A 180 -2.13 12.74 12.01
N GLU A 181 -2.56 11.60 12.53
CA GLU A 181 -1.66 10.60 13.12
C GLU A 181 -1.19 9.53 12.12
N VAL A 182 -2.05 9.10 11.18
CA VAL A 182 -1.70 8.03 10.25
C VAL A 182 -1.02 8.58 9.00
N PHE A 183 -1.63 9.58 8.38
CA PHE A 183 -1.12 10.16 7.12
C PHE A 183 -0.22 11.40 7.32
N ASN A 184 -0.04 11.92 8.55
CA ASN A 184 0.78 13.09 8.84
C ASN A 184 0.45 14.28 7.91
N ASN A 185 -0.83 14.57 7.69
CA ASN A 185 -1.35 15.60 6.78
C ASN A 185 -0.93 15.43 5.30
N LYS A 186 -0.46 14.26 4.90
CA LYS A 186 -0.26 13.95 3.48
C LYS A 186 -1.58 13.60 2.83
N LYS A 187 -1.70 13.90 1.52
CA LYS A 187 -2.89 13.54 0.72
C LYS A 187 -2.90 12.06 0.28
N GLU A 188 -2.22 11.21 1.01
CA GLU A 188 -2.28 9.78 0.80
C GLU A 188 -3.60 9.25 1.36
N ASN A 189 -4.19 8.28 0.67
CA ASN A 189 -5.50 7.73 1.05
C ASN A 189 -5.54 6.20 0.95
N ASN A 190 -4.41 5.55 0.84
CA ASN A 190 -4.34 4.10 0.75
C ASN A 190 -3.90 3.51 2.08
N ILE A 191 -4.64 2.51 2.54
CA ILE A 191 -4.29 1.69 3.71
C ILE A 191 -3.99 0.26 3.23
N MET A 192 -2.98 -0.34 3.84
CA MET A 192 -2.63 -1.74 3.66
C MET A 192 -3.30 -2.56 4.76
N TYR A 193 -4.26 -3.41 4.40
CA TYR A 193 -4.94 -4.28 5.36
C TYR A 193 -5.39 -5.59 4.68
N PRO A 194 -5.41 -6.74 5.40
CA PRO A 194 -5.70 -8.03 4.78
C PRO A 194 -7.18 -8.24 4.41
N ILE A 195 -8.09 -7.42 4.93
CA ILE A 195 -9.52 -7.51 4.65
C ILE A 195 -9.95 -6.33 3.82
N HIS A 196 -10.43 -6.56 2.61
CA HIS A 196 -10.98 -5.53 1.73
C HIS A 196 -12.49 -5.40 1.94
N PHE A 197 -12.89 -4.53 2.87
CA PHE A 197 -14.28 -4.38 3.31
C PHE A 197 -15.24 -4.03 2.18
N GLU A 198 -14.90 -3.07 1.33
CA GLU A 198 -15.77 -2.65 0.24
C GLU A 198 -16.06 -3.79 -0.75
N ARG A 199 -15.02 -4.52 -1.16
CA ARG A 199 -15.16 -5.68 -2.06
C ARG A 199 -16.01 -6.78 -1.46
N LEU A 200 -15.84 -7.07 -0.16
CA LEU A 200 -16.66 -8.07 0.54
C LEU A 200 -18.13 -7.67 0.59
N THR A 201 -18.39 -6.41 0.96
CA THR A 201 -19.76 -5.89 1.01
C THR A 201 -20.40 -5.92 -0.36
N GLN A 202 -19.69 -5.52 -1.42
CA GLN A 202 -20.20 -5.56 -2.80
C GLN A 202 -20.49 -6.99 -3.27
N ASN A 203 -19.63 -7.94 -2.93
CA ASN A 203 -19.81 -9.35 -3.33
C ASN A 203 -21.00 -10.01 -2.66
N ILE A 204 -21.29 -9.67 -1.39
CA ILE A 204 -22.40 -10.26 -0.64
C ILE A 204 -23.71 -9.56 -0.96
N CYS A 205 -23.73 -8.24 -0.95
CA CYS A 205 -24.95 -7.46 -1.11
C CYS A 205 -25.31 -7.18 -2.58
N GLY A 206 -24.34 -7.16 -3.49
CA GLY A 206 -24.49 -6.66 -4.85
C GLY A 206 -24.67 -5.13 -4.88
N LEU A 207 -24.79 -4.58 -6.09
CA LEU A 207 -24.96 -3.14 -6.30
C LEU A 207 -26.37 -2.85 -6.83
N ASN A 208 -26.91 -1.64 -6.51
CA ASN A 208 -28.15 -1.08 -7.07
C ASN A 208 -29.43 -1.89 -6.79
N ARG A 209 -29.57 -2.45 -5.60
CA ARG A 209 -30.80 -3.13 -5.19
C ARG A 209 -31.95 -2.16 -4.96
N LYS A 210 -33.17 -2.60 -5.32
CA LYS A 210 -34.42 -1.87 -5.07
C LYS A 210 -35.15 -2.37 -3.81
N SER A 211 -34.74 -3.50 -3.24
CA SER A 211 -35.32 -4.07 -2.01
C SER A 211 -35.09 -3.14 -0.81
N LYS A 212 -35.98 -3.22 0.18
CA LYS A 212 -35.80 -2.52 1.45
C LYS A 212 -34.91 -3.33 2.38
N SER A 213 -34.10 -2.64 3.19
CA SER A 213 -33.29 -3.27 4.21
C SER A 213 -34.13 -3.79 5.37
N THR A 214 -33.76 -4.94 5.92
CA THR A 214 -34.47 -5.60 7.04
C THR A 214 -33.77 -5.44 8.37
N ILE A 215 -32.63 -4.75 8.41
CA ILE A 215 -31.84 -4.53 9.64
C ILE A 215 -31.96 -3.08 10.12
N SER A 216 -32.06 -2.90 11.45
CA SER A 216 -32.10 -1.56 12.07
C SER A 216 -30.70 -0.93 12.11
N PRO A 217 -30.58 0.40 11.93
CA PRO A 217 -29.30 1.12 12.09
C PRO A 217 -28.64 0.89 13.45
N ILE A 218 -29.44 0.75 14.51
CA ILE A 218 -28.93 0.55 15.88
C ILE A 218 -28.33 -0.86 16.01
N ASP A 219 -29.01 -1.87 15.45
CA ASP A 219 -28.50 -3.25 15.47
C ASP A 219 -27.14 -3.33 14.75
N ILE A 220 -26.95 -2.58 13.66
CA ILE A 220 -25.66 -2.49 12.96
C ILE A 220 -24.58 -1.90 13.90
N ILE A 221 -24.87 -0.80 14.59
CA ILE A 221 -23.91 -0.17 15.51
C ILE A 221 -23.53 -1.12 16.64
N GLU A 222 -24.51 -1.76 17.26
CA GLU A 222 -24.25 -2.72 18.36
C GLU A 222 -23.43 -3.93 17.90
N HIS A 223 -23.76 -4.47 16.72
CA HIS A 223 -22.99 -5.58 16.15
C HIS A 223 -21.57 -5.18 15.76
N ASN A 224 -21.37 -3.97 15.22
CA ASN A 224 -20.04 -3.44 14.93
C ASN A 224 -19.21 -3.31 16.21
N GLU A 225 -19.79 -2.83 17.31
CA GLU A 225 -19.08 -2.74 18.59
C GLU A 225 -18.73 -4.14 19.16
N LYS A 226 -19.63 -5.11 19.01
CA LYS A 226 -19.34 -6.51 19.38
C LYS A 226 -18.23 -7.09 18.50
N LEU A 227 -18.23 -6.79 17.20
CA LEU A 227 -17.21 -7.22 16.25
C LEU A 227 -15.84 -6.64 16.61
N LYS A 228 -15.75 -5.34 16.88
CA LYS A 228 -14.50 -4.70 17.32
C LYS A 228 -13.91 -5.34 18.57
N LYS A 229 -14.76 -5.69 19.53
CA LYS A 229 -14.33 -6.37 20.77
C LYS A 229 -13.89 -7.80 20.55
N LYS A 230 -14.41 -8.48 19.52
CA LYS A 230 -14.09 -9.88 19.19
C LYS A 230 -12.80 -10.02 18.37
N LEU A 231 -12.53 -9.06 17.48
CA LEU A 231 -11.41 -9.13 16.55
C LEU A 231 -10.14 -8.52 17.16
N PHE A 232 -9.32 -9.35 17.77
CA PHE A 232 -8.00 -8.98 18.30
C PHE A 232 -6.97 -10.07 17.98
N VAL A 233 -5.71 -9.70 17.97
CA VAL A 233 -4.61 -10.62 17.65
C VAL A 233 -4.23 -11.42 18.88
N THR A 234 -3.91 -10.73 19.97
CA THR A 234 -3.62 -11.32 21.30
C THR A 234 -4.30 -10.50 22.38
N ASP A 235 -4.46 -11.10 23.58
CA ASP A 235 -5.06 -10.40 24.74
C ASP A 235 -4.31 -9.12 25.13
N ASN A 236 -3.02 -9.06 24.86
CA ASN A 236 -2.18 -7.88 25.10
C ASN A 236 -2.29 -6.82 23.98
N TYR A 237 -2.82 -7.19 22.81
CA TYR A 237 -2.95 -6.34 21.61
C TYR A 237 -4.41 -6.22 21.17
N LYS A 238 -5.26 -5.71 22.10
CA LYS A 238 -6.70 -5.53 21.84
C LYS A 238 -7.04 -4.31 20.98
N ASN A 239 -6.15 -3.34 20.89
CA ASN A 239 -6.39 -2.08 20.19
C ASN A 239 -5.83 -2.09 18.75
N ASN A 240 -6.52 -2.74 17.84
CA ASN A 240 -6.27 -2.56 16.42
C ASN A 240 -7.06 -1.34 15.90
N LYS A 241 -6.52 -0.13 16.13
CA LYS A 241 -7.18 1.12 15.75
C LYS A 241 -7.55 1.18 14.27
N ILE A 242 -6.67 0.68 13.39
CA ILE A 242 -6.92 0.67 11.92
C ILE A 242 -8.13 -0.21 11.59
N LEU A 243 -8.24 -1.39 12.20
CA LEU A 243 -9.41 -2.25 12.01
C LEU A 243 -10.70 -1.58 12.48
N HIS A 244 -10.68 -0.93 13.66
CA HIS A 244 -11.85 -0.22 14.17
C HIS A 244 -12.28 0.89 13.21
N VAL A 245 -11.33 1.67 12.71
CA VAL A 245 -11.56 2.70 11.68
C VAL A 245 -12.22 2.11 10.43
N LEU A 246 -11.68 1.02 9.89
CA LEU A 246 -12.22 0.39 8.70
C LEU A 246 -13.64 -0.15 8.90
N ILE A 247 -13.94 -0.71 10.08
CA ILE A 247 -15.27 -1.14 10.47
C ILE A 247 -16.23 0.06 10.51
N ASP A 248 -15.84 1.17 11.18
CA ASP A 248 -16.70 2.34 11.32
C ASP A 248 -17.05 3.00 9.98
N ILE A 249 -16.10 3.04 9.06
CA ILE A 249 -16.29 3.64 7.75
C ILE A 249 -17.09 2.73 6.83
N HIS A 250 -16.62 1.50 6.62
CA HIS A 250 -17.21 0.61 5.61
C HIS A 250 -18.49 -0.08 6.05
N LEU A 251 -18.66 -0.33 7.36
CA LEU A 251 -19.87 -0.89 7.93
C LEU A 251 -20.75 0.18 8.58
N SER A 252 -20.66 1.44 8.13
CA SER A 252 -21.52 2.51 8.63
C SER A 252 -22.99 2.22 8.30
N PRO A 253 -23.92 2.51 9.23
CA PRO A 253 -25.33 2.20 9.06
C PRO A 253 -25.95 2.82 7.80
N LYS A 254 -25.68 4.10 7.52
CA LYS A 254 -26.24 4.78 6.34
C LYS A 254 -25.76 4.15 5.03
N LEU A 255 -24.46 3.85 4.93
CA LEU A 255 -23.88 3.24 3.74
C LEU A 255 -24.50 1.85 3.47
N LEU A 256 -24.62 1.01 4.49
CA LEU A 256 -25.20 -0.32 4.37
C LEU A 256 -26.70 -0.29 4.01
N ILE A 257 -27.44 0.63 4.60
CA ILE A 257 -28.90 0.75 4.39
C ILE A 257 -29.21 1.47 3.08
N GLN A 258 -28.54 2.57 2.77
CA GLN A 258 -28.87 3.40 1.61
C GLN A 258 -28.24 2.88 0.32
N LYS A 259 -26.95 2.55 0.33
CA LYS A 259 -26.23 2.10 -0.87
C LYS A 259 -26.45 0.61 -1.16
N TYR A 260 -26.31 -0.24 -0.14
CA TYR A 260 -26.32 -1.69 -0.32
C TYR A 260 -27.65 -2.36 -0.03
N ARG A 261 -28.61 -1.70 0.67
CA ARG A 261 -29.94 -2.25 1.00
C ARG A 261 -29.83 -3.63 1.67
N ILE A 262 -28.89 -3.76 2.62
CA ILE A 262 -28.49 -5.02 3.22
C ILE A 262 -29.65 -5.66 4.02
N THR A 263 -29.78 -6.97 3.92
CA THR A 263 -30.69 -7.77 4.76
C THR A 263 -29.98 -8.24 6.03
N GLU A 264 -30.75 -8.66 7.04
CA GLU A 264 -30.17 -9.17 8.30
C GLU A 264 -29.33 -10.43 8.09
N GLU A 265 -29.75 -11.33 7.19
CA GLU A 265 -29.01 -12.56 6.85
C GLU A 265 -27.70 -12.26 6.14
N GLU A 266 -27.72 -11.34 5.17
CA GLU A 266 -26.51 -10.89 4.46
C GLU A 266 -25.52 -10.20 5.41
N TYR A 267 -26.03 -9.40 6.34
CA TYR A 267 -25.19 -8.75 7.33
C TYR A 267 -24.51 -9.76 8.26
N LYS A 268 -25.23 -10.79 8.73
CA LYS A 268 -24.65 -11.90 9.50
C LYS A 268 -23.55 -12.63 8.69
N THR A 269 -23.86 -12.93 7.43
CA THR A 269 -22.87 -13.55 6.51
C THR A 269 -21.63 -12.67 6.31
N LEU A 270 -21.82 -11.35 6.21
CA LEU A 270 -20.72 -10.39 6.08
C LEU A 270 -19.83 -10.39 7.32
N ILE A 271 -20.40 -10.33 8.52
CA ILE A 271 -19.67 -10.39 9.79
C ILE A 271 -18.92 -11.72 9.94
N ASP A 272 -19.56 -12.84 9.60
CA ASP A 272 -18.92 -14.16 9.66
C ASP A 272 -17.76 -14.27 8.65
N THR A 273 -17.94 -13.71 7.46
CA THR A 273 -16.87 -13.69 6.44
C THR A 273 -15.70 -12.84 6.88
N ILE A 274 -15.94 -11.64 7.41
CA ILE A 274 -14.92 -10.76 7.98
C ILE A 274 -14.17 -11.48 9.11
N THR A 275 -14.92 -12.11 10.01
CA THR A 275 -14.33 -12.86 11.13
C THR A 275 -13.44 -14.01 10.65
N LYS A 276 -13.91 -14.80 9.69
CA LYS A 276 -13.13 -15.91 9.10
C LYS A 276 -11.87 -15.39 8.39
N GLN A 277 -11.99 -14.31 7.61
CA GLN A 277 -10.83 -13.72 6.93
C GLN A 277 -9.81 -13.16 7.92
N PHE A 278 -10.27 -12.49 8.97
CA PHE A 278 -9.40 -11.97 10.02
C PHE A 278 -8.55 -13.08 10.67
N TYR A 279 -9.16 -14.17 11.09
CA TYR A 279 -8.42 -15.28 11.70
C TYR A 279 -7.54 -16.03 10.70
N LYS A 280 -7.95 -16.10 9.42
CA LYS A 280 -7.14 -16.70 8.36
C LYS A 280 -5.91 -15.87 8.01
N SER A 281 -6.01 -14.55 8.13
CA SER A 281 -4.92 -13.63 7.80
C SER A 281 -3.90 -13.42 8.91
N LYS A 282 -4.09 -14.04 10.08
CA LYS A 282 -3.05 -14.05 11.12
C LYS A 282 -1.86 -14.89 10.68
N ILE A 283 -0.66 -14.46 11.07
CA ILE A 283 0.56 -15.21 10.79
C ILE A 283 0.49 -16.60 11.42
N SER A 284 0.90 -17.61 10.67
CA SER A 284 0.92 -18.99 11.16
C SER A 284 2.12 -19.20 12.09
N PRO A 285 1.91 -19.81 13.28
CA PRO A 285 3.02 -20.19 14.13
C PRO A 285 3.99 -21.12 13.41
N GLY A 286 5.30 -20.88 13.58
CA GLY A 286 6.35 -21.63 12.92
C GLY A 286 6.76 -21.09 11.55
N GLU A 287 6.12 -20.03 11.04
CA GLU A 287 6.50 -19.37 9.78
C GLU A 287 7.90 -18.77 9.91
N MET A 288 8.76 -19.02 8.89
CA MET A 288 10.13 -18.53 8.83
C MET A 288 10.17 -17.11 8.30
N VAL A 289 9.70 -16.16 9.09
CA VAL A 289 9.51 -14.76 8.69
C VAL A 289 10.81 -14.05 8.35
N GLY A 290 11.94 -14.48 8.92
CA GLY A 290 13.24 -13.90 8.60
C GLY A 290 13.69 -14.21 7.18
N ALA A 291 13.47 -15.43 6.68
CA ALA A 291 13.76 -15.81 5.29
C ALA A 291 12.89 -15.01 4.32
N VAL A 292 11.59 -14.88 4.61
CA VAL A 292 10.65 -14.08 3.80
C VAL A 292 11.08 -12.62 3.76
N ALA A 293 11.48 -12.04 4.90
CA ALA A 293 11.96 -10.66 4.97
C ALA A 293 13.25 -10.47 4.16
N ALA A 294 14.23 -11.38 4.29
CA ALA A 294 15.48 -11.32 3.54
C ALA A 294 15.26 -11.38 2.03
N GLN A 295 14.36 -12.23 1.56
CA GLN A 295 14.00 -12.33 0.14
C GLN A 295 13.26 -11.08 -0.34
N SER A 296 12.32 -10.56 0.44
CA SER A 296 11.52 -9.37 0.11
C SER A 296 12.35 -8.09 0.03
N ILE A 297 13.46 -8.02 0.75
CA ILE A 297 14.43 -6.91 0.67
C ILE A 297 15.42 -7.15 -0.49
N GLY A 298 15.87 -8.38 -0.68
CA GLY A 298 16.87 -8.73 -1.68
C GLY A 298 16.36 -8.61 -3.12
N GLU A 299 15.11 -8.97 -3.40
CA GLU A 299 14.54 -8.88 -4.73
C GLU A 299 14.51 -7.42 -5.27
N PRO A 300 13.90 -6.45 -4.58
CA PRO A 300 13.92 -5.07 -5.05
C PRO A 300 15.32 -4.48 -5.16
N ALA A 301 16.25 -4.87 -4.29
CA ALA A 301 17.65 -4.44 -4.37
C ALA A 301 18.29 -4.85 -5.70
N THR A 302 18.05 -6.07 -6.15
CA THR A 302 18.53 -6.56 -7.46
C THR A 302 17.91 -5.75 -8.61
N GLN A 303 16.60 -5.47 -8.56
CA GLN A 303 15.94 -4.69 -9.62
C GLN A 303 16.38 -3.23 -9.64
N MET A 304 16.60 -2.59 -8.49
CA MET A 304 17.07 -1.19 -8.40
C MET A 304 18.45 -0.99 -9.04
N THR A 305 19.31 -1.99 -9.03
CA THR A 305 20.62 -1.90 -9.65
C THR A 305 20.58 -1.99 -11.17
N LEU A 306 19.63 -2.73 -11.72
CA LEU A 306 19.43 -2.83 -13.17
C LEU A 306 18.90 -1.52 -13.78
N ASN A 307 18.12 -0.77 -13.03
CA ASN A 307 17.45 0.46 -13.51
C ASN A 307 18.29 1.74 -13.37
N THR A 308 19.52 1.71 -12.87
CA THR A 308 20.34 2.91 -12.63
C THR A 308 20.74 3.63 -13.93
N PHE A 309 20.70 2.96 -15.07
CA PHE A 309 21.03 3.51 -16.38
C PHE A 309 20.04 4.54 -16.94
N HIS A 310 18.77 4.40 -16.62
CA HIS A 310 17.71 5.23 -17.22
C HIS A 310 17.63 6.66 -16.66
N PHE A 311 18.39 6.96 -15.63
CA PHE A 311 18.39 8.28 -14.97
C PHE A 311 19.56 9.19 -15.32
N ALA A 312 20.39 8.81 -16.25
CA ALA A 312 21.50 9.64 -16.73
C ALA A 312 21.01 10.82 -17.57
N GLY A 313 20.59 11.90 -16.97
CA GLY A 313 20.33 13.13 -17.71
C GLY A 313 19.42 14.17 -17.08
N VAL A 314 18.44 13.85 -16.28
CA VAL A 314 17.43 14.85 -15.89
C VAL A 314 17.21 15.05 -14.39
N SER A 315 17.71 14.23 -13.51
CA SER A 315 17.42 14.38 -12.08
C SER A 315 18.61 14.28 -11.15
N ALA A 316 19.58 15.14 -11.35
CA ALA A 316 20.63 15.42 -10.38
C ALA A 316 20.14 16.11 -9.08
N LYS A 317 18.84 16.16 -8.83
CA LYS A 317 18.26 16.87 -7.66
C LYS A 317 17.89 16.00 -6.47
N SER A 318 18.08 14.69 -6.53
CA SER A 318 17.84 13.86 -5.35
C SER A 318 19.19 13.37 -4.82
N ASN A 319 19.77 14.12 -3.89
CA ASN A 319 20.94 13.73 -3.10
C ASN A 319 20.70 12.53 -2.16
N VAL A 320 19.67 11.76 -2.41
CA VAL A 320 19.35 10.56 -1.64
C VAL A 320 20.03 9.39 -2.33
N THR A 321 21.07 8.84 -1.72
CA THR A 321 21.61 7.54 -2.12
C THR A 321 20.49 6.51 -2.13
N ARG A 322 20.22 5.95 -3.30
CA ARG A 322 19.18 4.91 -3.50
C ARG A 322 19.87 3.59 -3.84
N GLY A 323 19.22 2.49 -3.49
CA GLY A 323 19.71 1.16 -3.81
C GLY A 323 20.73 0.61 -2.81
N ILE A 324 21.68 -0.22 -3.29
CA ILE A 324 22.66 -0.95 -2.47
C ILE A 324 23.43 -0.08 -1.46
N PRO A 325 23.91 1.12 -1.79
CA PRO A 325 24.66 1.94 -0.82
C PRO A 325 23.84 2.38 0.39
N ARG A 326 22.51 2.25 0.33
CA ARG A 326 21.62 2.60 1.44
C ARG A 326 21.21 1.38 2.28
N LEU A 327 21.27 0.19 1.71
CA LEU A 327 21.02 -1.09 2.39
C LEU A 327 22.23 -1.52 3.19
#